data_6f8235a42d8f628558a103fa540d56f1
#
_entry.id   6f8235a42d8f628558a103fa540d56f1
#
_cell.length_a   1.000
_cell.length_b   1.000
_cell.length_c   1.000
_cell.angle_alpha   90.00
_cell.angle_beta   90.00
_cell.angle_gamma   90.00
#
_symmetry.space_group_name_H-M   'P 1'
#
loop_
_entity.id
_entity.type
_entity.pdbx_description
1 polymer ?
#
loop_
_entity_poly.entity_id
_entity_poly.type
_entity_poly.pdbx_seq_one_letter_code
_entity_poly.pdbx_strand_id
1 'polypeptide(L)'
;MVHVMASIVVQPDQAKAARTLLAGLAAESRREPGCLSYELFQRPDLPHMFRTVEQWQAVGDVDAHMRTPHVAKAIAAGQTMFAAAPEIVTYTRVDAP
;
A
#
# COMPACT_ATOMS: atom_id res chain seq x y z
N MET A 1 -2.30 17.93 2.95
CA MET A 1 -2.63 16.58 2.44
C MET A 1 -1.39 15.95 1.83
N VAL A 2 -1.17 14.69 2.11
CA VAL A 2 0.02 13.97 1.64
C VAL A 2 -0.45 12.82 0.74
N HIS A 3 0.20 12.67 -0.42
CA HIS A 3 -0.09 11.60 -1.36
C HIS A 3 1.03 10.57 -1.32
N VAL A 4 0.68 9.30 -1.18
CA VAL A 4 1.63 8.20 -1.17
C VAL A 4 1.21 7.17 -2.21
N MET A 5 2.17 6.67 -2.95
CA MET A 5 1.97 5.57 -3.88
C MET A 5 3.02 4.50 -3.61
N ALA A 6 2.56 3.26 -3.47
CA ALA A 6 3.46 2.13 -3.27
C ALA A 6 3.37 1.18 -4.45
N SER A 7 4.51 0.80 -4.99
CA SER A 7 4.61 -0.24 -6.00
C SER A 7 5.03 -1.53 -5.32
N ILE A 8 4.23 -2.58 -5.50
CA ILE A 8 4.43 -3.87 -4.85
C ILE A 8 4.46 -4.95 -5.91
N VAL A 9 5.59 -5.63 -6.04
CA VAL A 9 5.79 -6.72 -6.99
C VAL A 9 5.96 -8.01 -6.19
N VAL A 10 5.11 -8.99 -6.47
CA VAL A 10 5.17 -10.28 -5.80
C VAL A 10 5.63 -11.36 -6.78
N GLN A 11 5.99 -12.52 -6.25
CA GLN A 11 6.25 -13.69 -7.08
C GLN A 11 4.97 -14.03 -7.86
N PRO A 12 5.04 -14.35 -9.16
CA PRO A 12 3.83 -14.59 -9.96
C PRO A 12 2.89 -15.65 -9.40
N ASP A 13 3.42 -16.69 -8.78
CA ASP A 13 2.63 -17.75 -8.16
C ASP A 13 1.97 -17.31 -6.84
N GLN A 14 2.33 -16.14 -6.32
CA GLN A 14 1.79 -15.58 -5.08
C GLN A 14 0.75 -14.49 -5.32
N ALA A 15 0.40 -14.20 -6.57
CA ALA A 15 -0.48 -13.08 -6.91
C ALA A 15 -1.84 -13.16 -6.20
N LYS A 16 -2.44 -14.35 -6.14
CA LYS A 16 -3.74 -14.55 -5.49
C LYS A 16 -3.66 -14.34 -3.98
N ALA A 17 -2.66 -14.91 -3.33
CA ALA A 17 -2.45 -14.75 -1.89
C ALA A 17 -2.11 -13.31 -1.54
N ALA A 18 -1.29 -12.65 -2.36
CA ALA A 18 -0.94 -11.24 -2.17
C ALA A 18 -2.17 -10.33 -2.32
N ARG A 19 -3.05 -10.61 -3.26
CA ARG A 19 -4.30 -9.85 -3.43
C ARG A 19 -5.13 -9.87 -2.15
N THR A 20 -5.30 -11.03 -1.54
CA THR A 20 -6.03 -11.16 -0.28
C THR A 20 -5.35 -10.40 0.86
N LEU A 21 -4.04 -10.56 0.98
CA LEU A 21 -3.25 -9.87 2.01
C LEU A 21 -3.35 -8.36 1.87
N LEU A 22 -3.12 -7.84 0.66
CA LEU A 22 -3.09 -6.40 0.41
C LEU A 22 -4.48 -5.77 0.49
N ALA A 23 -5.53 -6.49 0.09
CA ALA A 23 -6.90 -6.02 0.27
C ALA A 23 -7.26 -5.88 1.75
N GLY A 24 -6.81 -6.81 2.58
CA GLY A 24 -6.98 -6.74 4.03
C GLY A 24 -6.22 -5.55 4.63
N LEU A 25 -5.00 -5.32 4.17
CA LEU A 25 -4.22 -4.15 4.57
C LEU A 25 -4.92 -2.85 4.20
N ALA A 26 -5.47 -2.76 2.99
CA ALA A 26 -6.21 -1.59 2.54
C ALA A 26 -7.42 -1.31 3.44
N ALA A 27 -8.18 -2.34 3.77
CA ALA A 27 -9.35 -2.22 4.63
C ALA A 27 -8.98 -1.68 6.02
N GLU A 28 -7.93 -2.20 6.64
CA GLU A 28 -7.46 -1.74 7.94
C GLU A 28 -6.90 -0.32 7.86
N SER A 29 -6.16 -0.01 6.80
CA SER A 29 -5.56 1.31 6.61
C SER A 29 -6.62 2.41 6.50
N ARG A 30 -7.75 2.12 5.85
CA ARG A 30 -8.85 3.08 5.71
C ARG A 30 -9.47 3.48 7.04
N ARG A 31 -9.30 2.67 8.08
CA ARG A 31 -9.82 2.95 9.42
C ARG A 31 -8.92 3.86 10.24
N GLU A 32 -7.70 4.11 9.79
CA GLU A 32 -6.78 4.99 10.51
C GLU A 32 -7.28 6.43 10.47
N PRO A 33 -7.20 7.15 11.60
CA PRO A 33 -7.82 8.50 11.70
C PRO A 33 -7.32 9.50 10.66
N GLY A 34 -6.06 9.42 10.27
CA GLY A 34 -5.48 10.34 9.30
C GLY A 34 -5.60 9.88 7.85
N CYS A 35 -6.19 8.71 7.60
CA CYS A 35 -6.35 8.19 6.24
C CYS A 35 -7.56 8.84 5.57
N LEU A 36 -7.31 9.61 4.50
CA LEU A 36 -8.37 10.22 3.70
C LEU A 36 -8.86 9.27 2.61
N SER A 37 -7.95 8.52 2.01
CA SER A 37 -8.27 7.45 1.06
C SER A 37 -7.12 6.47 0.97
N TYR A 38 -7.44 5.24 0.64
CA TYR A 38 -6.46 4.18 0.45
C TYR A 38 -7.04 3.22 -0.60
N GLU A 39 -6.47 3.22 -1.79
CA GLU A 39 -6.95 2.43 -2.91
C GLU A 39 -5.86 1.46 -3.37
N LEU A 40 -6.27 0.22 -3.64
CA LEU A 40 -5.36 -0.83 -4.11
C LEU A 40 -5.72 -1.19 -5.54
N PHE A 41 -4.72 -1.20 -6.40
CA PHE A 41 -4.86 -1.56 -7.81
C PHE A 41 -3.95 -2.73 -8.15
N GLN A 42 -4.38 -3.53 -9.12
CA GLN A 42 -3.63 -4.66 -9.65
C GLN A 42 -3.60 -4.53 -11.17
N ARG A 43 -2.45 -4.78 -11.78
CA ARG A 43 -2.36 -4.78 -13.25
C ARG A 43 -3.06 -6.00 -13.80
N PRO A 44 -4.04 -5.85 -14.72
CA PRO A 44 -4.72 -6.99 -15.32
C PRO A 44 -3.84 -7.79 -16.26
N ASP A 45 -2.83 -7.14 -16.87
CA ASP A 45 -1.88 -7.76 -17.80
C ASP A 45 -0.70 -8.44 -17.07
N LEU A 46 -0.39 -8.01 -15.85
CA LEU A 46 0.68 -8.54 -15.01
C LEU A 46 0.16 -8.66 -13.57
N PRO A 47 -0.62 -9.71 -13.25
CA PRO A 47 -1.35 -9.79 -11.97
C PRO A 47 -0.49 -9.84 -10.72
N HIS A 48 0.82 -10.05 -10.86
CA HIS A 48 1.77 -10.02 -9.75
C HIS A 48 2.24 -8.61 -9.40
N MET A 49 1.73 -7.58 -10.08
CA MET A 49 2.08 -6.18 -9.84
C MET A 49 0.89 -5.41 -9.29
N PHE A 50 1.10 -4.82 -8.12
CA PHE A 50 0.09 -4.04 -7.40
C PHE A 50 0.58 -2.62 -7.18
N ARG A 51 -0.37 -1.72 -6.96
CA ARG A 51 -0.10 -0.33 -6.59
C ARG A 51 -1.13 0.16 -5.59
N THR A 52 -0.65 0.88 -4.58
CA THR A 52 -1.54 1.65 -3.72
C THR A 52 -1.55 3.10 -4.18
N VAL A 53 -2.69 3.76 -4.02
CA VAL A 53 -2.84 5.21 -4.18
C VAL A 53 -3.50 5.70 -2.91
N GLU A 54 -2.77 6.52 -2.14
CA GLU A 54 -3.14 6.87 -0.78
C GLU A 54 -3.16 8.38 -0.59
N GLN A 55 -4.10 8.86 0.21
CA GLN A 55 -4.12 10.24 0.68
C GLN A 55 -4.20 10.25 2.19
N TRP A 56 -3.30 11.00 2.79
CA TRP A 56 -3.19 11.15 4.24
C TRP A 56 -3.29 12.61 4.63
N GLN A 57 -3.84 12.90 5.80
CA GLN A 57 -4.05 14.26 6.26
C GLN A 57 -2.74 15.00 6.49
N ALA A 58 -1.75 14.33 7.07
CA ALA A 58 -0.44 14.91 7.38
C ALA A 58 0.66 13.84 7.32
N VAL A 59 1.92 14.28 7.24
CA VAL A 59 3.09 13.39 7.25
C VAL A 59 3.12 12.52 8.51
N GLY A 60 2.73 13.07 9.65
CA GLY A 60 2.68 12.29 10.90
C GLY A 60 1.72 11.11 10.83
N ASP A 61 0.66 11.22 10.03
CA ASP A 61 -0.29 10.12 9.84
C ASP A 61 0.32 8.99 8.99
N VAL A 62 1.16 9.34 8.03
CA VAL A 62 1.92 8.35 7.25
C VAL A 62 2.90 7.62 8.16
N ASP A 63 3.62 8.34 9.01
CA ASP A 63 4.55 7.75 9.97
C ASP A 63 3.82 6.82 10.94
N ALA A 64 2.66 7.24 11.44
CA ALA A 64 1.84 6.40 12.31
C ALA A 64 1.37 5.14 11.60
N HIS A 65 0.94 5.27 10.33
CA HIS A 65 0.53 4.14 9.49
C HIS A 65 1.63 3.08 9.40
N MET A 66 2.86 3.49 9.15
CA MET A 66 4.00 2.57 9.00
C MET A 66 4.33 1.83 10.30
N ARG A 67 3.80 2.27 11.44
CA ARG A 67 4.01 1.62 12.75
C ARG A 67 2.83 0.79 13.22
N THR A 68 1.78 0.65 12.42
CA THR A 68 0.60 -0.11 12.81
C THR A 68 0.85 -1.61 12.77
N PRO A 69 0.10 -2.40 13.58
CA PRO A 69 0.18 -3.86 13.53
C PRO A 69 -0.16 -4.44 12.16
N HIS A 70 -1.12 -3.83 11.44
CA HIS A 70 -1.53 -4.35 10.13
C HIS A 70 -0.45 -4.15 9.06
N VAL A 71 0.32 -3.06 9.11
CA VAL A 71 1.47 -2.88 8.22
C VAL A 71 2.58 -3.88 8.58
N ALA A 72 2.90 -4.02 9.87
CA ALA A 72 3.90 -4.99 10.32
C ALA A 72 3.56 -6.41 9.89
N LYS A 73 2.29 -6.80 10.02
CA LYS A 73 1.80 -8.10 9.60
C LYS A 73 1.94 -8.30 8.08
N ALA A 74 1.60 -7.28 7.29
CA ALA A 74 1.71 -7.33 5.84
C ALA A 74 3.18 -7.47 5.40
N ILE A 75 4.09 -6.73 6.02
CA ILE A 75 5.52 -6.83 5.73
C ILE A 75 6.05 -8.22 6.09
N ALA A 76 5.67 -8.76 7.25
CA ALA A 76 6.09 -10.10 7.67
C ALA A 76 5.60 -11.18 6.69
N ALA A 77 4.33 -11.12 6.31
CA ALA A 77 3.76 -12.05 5.33
C ALA A 77 4.40 -11.87 3.95
N GLY A 78 4.74 -10.64 3.61
CA GLY A 78 5.37 -10.29 2.34
C GLY A 78 6.77 -10.86 2.16
N GLN A 79 7.47 -11.22 3.23
CA GLN A 79 8.83 -11.79 3.14
C GLN A 79 8.90 -12.99 2.22
N THR A 80 7.85 -13.81 2.16
CA THR A 80 7.77 -14.98 1.29
C THR A 80 7.05 -14.72 -0.03
N MET A 81 6.41 -13.56 -0.17
CA MET A 81 5.60 -13.23 -1.35
C MET A 81 6.28 -12.21 -2.26
N PHE A 82 6.99 -11.24 -1.70
CA PHE A 82 7.55 -10.14 -2.48
C PHE A 82 8.71 -10.61 -3.36
N ALA A 83 8.68 -10.19 -4.63
CA ALA A 83 9.79 -10.39 -5.56
C ALA A 83 10.89 -9.35 -5.33
N ALA A 84 10.53 -8.19 -4.75
CA ALA A 84 11.45 -7.12 -4.41
C ALA A 84 10.85 -6.34 -3.24
N ALA A 85 11.65 -5.51 -2.56
CA ALA A 85 11.15 -4.61 -1.53
C ALA A 85 10.13 -3.65 -2.13
N PRO A 86 8.98 -3.41 -1.46
CA PRO A 86 8.02 -2.43 -1.94
C PRO A 86 8.65 -1.04 -2.06
N GLU A 87 8.32 -0.35 -3.15
CA GLU A 87 8.74 1.03 -3.37
C GLU A 87 7.63 1.96 -2.91
N ILE A 88 7.88 2.69 -1.84
CA ILE A 88 6.90 3.59 -1.22
C ILE A 88 7.37 5.02 -1.42
N VAL A 89 6.60 5.82 -2.17
CA VAL A 89 7.00 7.16 -2.57
C VAL A 89 5.92 8.18 -2.18
N THR A 90 6.35 9.28 -1.58
CA THR A 90 5.49 10.42 -1.29
C THR A 90 5.51 11.38 -2.49
N TYR A 91 4.32 11.81 -2.89
CA TYR A 91 4.14 12.73 -4.01
C TYR A 91 3.46 14.01 -3.56
N THR A 92 3.77 15.09 -4.23
CA THR A 92 3.04 16.36 -4.12
C THR A 92 2.19 16.52 -5.39
N ARG A 93 0.93 16.86 -5.20
CA ARG A 93 0.06 17.14 -6.34
C ARG A 93 0.47 18.46 -6.99
N VAL A 94 0.69 18.44 -8.30
CA VAL A 94 1.20 19.59 -9.05
C VAL A 94 0.08 20.46 -9.61
N ASP A 95 -1.01 19.84 -10.05
CA ASP A 95 -2.10 20.50 -10.78
C ASP A 95 -3.25 20.98 -9.90
N ALA A 96 -3.13 20.82 -8.59
CA ALA A 96 -4.18 21.25 -7.67
C ALA A 96 -4.19 22.76 -7.48
N PRO A 97 -5.37 23.37 -7.35
CA PRO A 97 -5.46 24.74 -6.89
C PRO A 97 -5.02 24.85 -5.44
#